data_7b15ab58017592a50625f08daa0cfc2e
#
_entry.id   7b15ab58017592a50625f08daa0cfc2e
#
_cell.length_a   1.000
_cell.length_b   1.000
_cell.length_c   1.000
_cell.angle_alpha   90.00
_cell.angle_beta   90.00
_cell.angle_gamma   90.00
#
_symmetry.space_group_name_H-M   'P 1'
#
loop_
_entity.id
_entity.type
_entity.pdbx_description
1 polymer ?
#
loop_
_entity_poly.entity_id
_entity_poly.type
_entity_poly.pdbx_seq_one_letter_code
_entity_poly.pdbx_strand_id
1 'polypeptide(L)'
;MPCSLSPRERAGERVSHIWSHIMSTRQLESLPSSFSMYPKALFNSLKKKSSSSTLPDLIINLKNSAIDRQHLAAYNTVCGFGQSDTLSPTYLHMLVMPLQMALMIEDGFPFPLLGLVHIANKITQYRPVNASETVDVSCRFGELKAHDKGQQFTLLAEVHIGNELVWAEETIYLFRQATAKTSDVKVDNDKPKATAPVFNALWSIPADIGRRYAAVSGDSNPIHLYNMTAKLFGFPRAIAHGMWSKAHCLSMYEGRLPNAFVVDVQFKLPVLLPAKVGFQSSVNSKVETHFAVLGAKSGKPHLAGTIKAL
;
A
#
# COMPACT_ATOMS: atom_id res chain seq x y z
N MET A 1 15.40 43.74 10.54
CA MET A 1 15.11 42.71 11.57
C MET A 1 14.91 41.41 10.83
N PRO A 2 15.68 40.34 11.06
CA PRO A 2 15.49 39.08 10.41
C PRO A 2 14.30 38.37 11.08
N CYS A 3 13.33 37.93 10.25
CA CYS A 3 12.18 37.14 10.65
C CYS A 3 12.64 35.77 11.15
N SER A 4 12.39 35.41 12.38
CA SER A 4 12.75 34.12 12.95
C SER A 4 11.72 33.08 12.50
N LEU A 5 12.17 32.08 11.76
CA LEU A 5 11.38 30.92 11.38
C LEU A 5 10.84 30.16 12.61
N SER A 6 9.64 29.62 12.49
CA SER A 6 8.99 28.84 13.54
C SER A 6 9.71 27.52 13.83
N PRO A 7 9.55 26.89 15.00
CA PRO A 7 10.15 25.61 15.33
C PRO A 7 9.77 24.47 14.37
N ARG A 8 8.61 24.54 13.70
CA ARG A 8 8.15 23.56 12.69
C ARG A 8 8.91 23.68 11.36
N GLU A 9 9.19 24.91 10.91
CA GLU A 9 9.97 25.15 9.69
C GLU A 9 11.42 24.71 9.85
N ARG A 10 12.00 24.92 11.02
CA ARG A 10 13.36 24.44 11.36
C ARG A 10 13.50 22.92 11.44
N ALA A 11 12.44 22.20 11.80
CA ALA A 11 12.45 20.74 11.82
C ALA A 11 12.36 20.16 10.39
N GLY A 12 11.54 20.76 9.52
CA GLY A 12 11.45 20.36 8.11
C GLY A 12 12.73 20.58 7.32
N GLU A 13 13.38 21.73 7.47
CA GLU A 13 14.65 22.03 6.80
C GLU A 13 15.81 21.14 7.26
N ARG A 14 15.89 20.80 8.55
CA ARG A 14 16.95 19.90 9.04
C ARG A 14 16.84 18.47 8.54
N VAL A 15 15.63 17.99 8.31
CA VAL A 15 15.42 16.62 7.81
C VAL A 15 15.75 16.52 6.33
N SER A 16 15.42 17.55 5.52
CA SER A 16 15.69 17.54 4.07
C SER A 16 17.18 17.66 3.73
N HIS A 17 17.98 18.36 4.54
CA HIS A 17 19.41 18.58 4.26
C HIS A 17 20.35 17.45 4.75
N ILE A 18 19.93 16.60 5.68
CA ILE A 18 20.81 15.54 6.22
C ILE A 18 20.89 14.33 5.28
N TRP A 19 19.90 14.11 4.42
CA TRP A 19 19.83 12.90 3.57
C TRP A 19 20.37 13.08 2.15
N SER A 20 20.67 14.30 1.70
CA SER A 20 21.08 14.59 0.32
C SER A 20 22.52 14.17 -0.03
N HIS A 21 23.31 13.71 0.94
CA HIS A 21 24.75 13.48 0.70
C HIS A 21 25.20 12.02 0.59
N ILE A 22 24.31 11.04 0.75
CA ILE A 22 24.70 9.62 0.79
C ILE A 22 23.92 8.75 -0.22
N MET A 23 22.69 9.11 -0.57
CA MET A 23 21.82 8.27 -1.43
C MET A 23 22.02 8.55 -2.92
N SER A 24 22.23 7.51 -3.72
CA SER A 24 22.21 7.66 -5.18
C SER A 24 20.78 8.01 -5.64
N THR A 25 20.68 8.88 -6.66
CA THR A 25 19.39 9.34 -7.17
C THR A 25 19.26 8.98 -8.64
N ARG A 26 18.12 8.39 -9.01
CA ARG A 26 17.74 8.11 -10.41
C ARG A 26 16.50 8.89 -10.77
N GLN A 27 16.61 9.72 -11.80
CA GLN A 27 15.48 10.42 -12.40
C GLN A 27 14.88 9.55 -13.51
N LEU A 28 13.55 9.34 -13.48
CA LEU A 28 12.80 8.72 -14.56
C LEU A 28 12.18 9.80 -15.45
N GLU A 29 12.18 9.57 -16.75
CA GLU A 29 11.57 10.46 -17.74
C GLU A 29 10.06 10.22 -17.87
N SER A 30 9.62 8.99 -17.59
CA SER A 30 8.21 8.60 -17.63
C SER A 30 7.92 7.49 -16.64
N LEU A 31 6.64 7.33 -16.31
CA LEU A 31 6.18 6.25 -15.44
C LEU A 31 6.50 4.89 -16.07
N PRO A 32 7.29 4.02 -15.42
CA PRO A 32 7.61 2.73 -16.00
C PRO A 32 6.38 1.83 -16.01
N SER A 33 6.25 1.03 -17.08
CA SER A 33 5.19 0.03 -17.14
C SER A 33 5.46 -1.08 -16.11
N SER A 34 4.60 -1.22 -15.12
CA SER A 34 4.70 -2.31 -14.15
C SER A 34 4.71 -3.68 -14.84
N PHE A 35 3.92 -3.85 -15.90
CA PHE A 35 3.85 -5.10 -16.66
C PHE A 35 5.22 -5.50 -17.27
N SER A 36 5.99 -4.53 -17.80
CA SER A 36 7.31 -4.80 -18.37
C SER A 36 8.37 -5.20 -17.32
N MET A 37 8.13 -4.94 -16.05
CA MET A 37 9.04 -5.27 -14.95
C MET A 37 8.86 -6.71 -14.42
N TYR A 38 7.71 -7.36 -14.65
CA TYR A 38 7.46 -8.72 -14.17
C TYR A 38 8.42 -9.79 -14.71
N PRO A 39 8.84 -9.79 -16.00
CA PRO A 39 9.85 -10.73 -16.47
C PRO A 39 11.18 -10.61 -15.72
N LYS A 40 11.67 -9.39 -15.46
CA LYS A 40 12.87 -9.15 -14.65
C LYS A 40 12.65 -9.58 -13.20
N ALA A 41 11.50 -9.30 -12.62
CA ALA A 41 11.12 -9.74 -11.28
C ALA A 41 11.11 -11.27 -11.15
N LEU A 42 10.55 -11.97 -12.13
CA LEU A 42 10.56 -13.44 -12.18
C LEU A 42 11.99 -13.98 -12.31
N PHE A 43 12.79 -13.42 -13.23
CA PHE A 43 14.18 -13.82 -13.41
C PHE A 43 15.01 -13.61 -12.13
N ASN A 44 14.85 -12.46 -11.46
CA ASN A 44 15.52 -12.17 -10.17
C ASN A 44 15.04 -13.12 -9.06
N SER A 45 13.79 -13.57 -9.09
CA SER A 45 13.27 -14.55 -8.13
C SER A 45 13.87 -15.95 -8.31
N LEU A 46 14.40 -16.28 -9.48
CA LEU A 46 15.10 -17.54 -9.78
C LEU A 46 16.60 -17.47 -9.48
N LYS A 47 17.18 -16.27 -9.37
CA LYS A 47 18.58 -16.10 -8.97
C LYS A 47 18.76 -16.49 -7.50
N LYS A 48 19.95 -17.00 -7.19
CA LYS A 48 20.37 -17.26 -5.81
C LYS A 48 20.25 -15.94 -5.01
N LYS A 49 19.68 -15.99 -3.80
CA LYS A 49 19.55 -14.83 -2.90
C LYS A 49 20.88 -14.09 -2.81
N SER A 50 20.84 -12.78 -2.92
CA SER A 50 21.96 -11.93 -2.55
C SER A 50 22.30 -12.20 -1.08
N SER A 51 23.57 -12.30 -0.76
CA SER A 51 24.05 -12.37 0.64
C SER A 51 23.96 -11.00 1.34
N SER A 52 23.49 -9.97 0.63
CA SER A 52 23.34 -8.63 1.20
C SER A 52 22.29 -8.64 2.31
N SER A 53 22.68 -8.13 3.47
CA SER A 53 21.80 -7.87 4.62
C SER A 53 21.25 -6.44 4.63
N THR A 54 21.48 -5.66 3.58
CA THR A 54 21.11 -4.24 3.47
C THR A 54 20.25 -4.01 2.24
N LEU A 55 19.42 -2.98 2.30
CA LEU A 55 18.65 -2.50 1.16
C LEU A 55 19.50 -1.56 0.30
N PRO A 56 19.25 -1.46 -1.02
CA PRO A 56 19.92 -0.49 -1.89
C PRO A 56 19.71 0.94 -1.41
N ASP A 57 20.77 1.74 -1.46
CA ASP A 57 20.73 3.17 -1.11
C ASP A 57 20.43 4.01 -2.36
N LEU A 58 19.17 3.97 -2.78
CA LEU A 58 18.68 4.56 -4.03
C LEU A 58 17.35 5.29 -3.82
N ILE A 59 17.27 6.51 -4.37
CA ILE A 59 16.02 7.25 -4.55
C ILE A 59 15.65 7.21 -6.04
N ILE A 60 14.42 6.86 -6.34
CA ILE A 60 13.84 6.98 -7.69
C ILE A 60 12.85 8.13 -7.71
N ASN A 61 13.05 9.06 -8.64
CA ASN A 61 12.20 10.23 -8.83
C ASN A 61 11.50 10.18 -10.18
N LEU A 62 10.26 10.66 -10.21
CA LEU A 62 9.49 10.96 -11.41
C LEU A 62 9.01 12.41 -11.29
N LYS A 63 9.36 13.25 -12.27
CA LYS A 63 9.03 14.68 -12.26
C LYS A 63 7.90 15.02 -13.23
N ASN A 64 7.14 16.08 -12.90
CA ASN A 64 6.13 16.65 -13.78
C ASN A 64 5.12 15.62 -14.31
N SER A 65 4.69 14.69 -13.46
CA SER A 65 3.72 13.68 -13.85
C SER A 65 2.30 14.28 -13.86
N ALA A 66 1.69 14.35 -15.02
CA ALA A 66 0.29 14.74 -15.17
C ALA A 66 -0.63 13.58 -14.74
N ILE A 67 -1.80 13.92 -14.25
CA ILE A 67 -2.84 12.95 -13.89
C ILE A 67 -3.67 12.60 -15.13
N ASP A 68 -3.71 11.33 -15.49
CA ASP A 68 -4.60 10.83 -16.53
C ASP A 68 -6.02 10.71 -15.94
N ARG A 69 -6.92 11.59 -16.39
CA ARG A 69 -8.33 11.63 -15.93
C ARG A 69 -9.11 10.39 -16.32
N GLN A 70 -8.81 9.79 -17.47
CA GLN A 70 -9.48 8.56 -17.91
C GLN A 70 -9.07 7.39 -17.02
N HIS A 71 -7.77 7.30 -16.68
CA HIS A 71 -7.26 6.32 -15.73
C HIS A 71 -7.82 6.54 -14.32
N LEU A 72 -7.91 7.79 -13.85
CA LEU A 72 -8.53 8.13 -12.56
C LEU A 72 -9.99 7.66 -12.51
N ALA A 73 -10.76 7.91 -13.56
CA ALA A 73 -12.16 7.48 -13.65
C ALA A 73 -12.30 5.94 -13.60
N ALA A 74 -11.43 5.22 -14.32
CA ALA A 74 -11.40 3.76 -14.30
C ALA A 74 -11.02 3.22 -12.91
N TYR A 75 -10.01 3.82 -12.26
CA TYR A 75 -9.60 3.48 -10.91
C TYR A 75 -10.74 3.69 -9.90
N ASN A 76 -11.36 4.86 -9.93
CA ASN A 76 -12.48 5.20 -9.05
C ASN A 76 -13.61 4.18 -9.18
N THR A 77 -13.98 3.82 -10.41
CA THR A 77 -15.00 2.80 -10.69
C THR A 77 -14.66 1.45 -10.07
N VAL A 78 -13.41 0.98 -10.21
CA VAL A 78 -12.97 -0.33 -9.68
C VAL A 78 -12.90 -0.32 -8.16
N CYS A 79 -12.53 0.81 -7.55
CA CYS A 79 -12.39 0.95 -6.10
C CYS A 79 -13.70 1.35 -5.39
N GLY A 80 -14.72 1.79 -6.14
CA GLY A 80 -16.02 2.18 -5.59
C GLY A 80 -16.12 3.65 -5.18
N PHE A 81 -15.22 4.51 -5.67
CA PHE A 81 -15.34 5.96 -5.53
C PHE A 81 -16.24 6.57 -6.60
N GLY A 82 -16.85 7.71 -6.29
CA GLY A 82 -17.52 8.56 -7.26
C GLY A 82 -16.53 9.18 -8.25
N GLN A 83 -17.08 9.71 -9.36
CA GLN A 83 -16.27 10.44 -10.35
C GLN A 83 -16.02 11.86 -9.85
N SER A 84 -14.76 12.27 -9.80
CA SER A 84 -14.35 13.59 -9.30
C SER A 84 -13.01 13.99 -9.91
N ASP A 85 -12.79 15.29 -10.04
CA ASP A 85 -11.47 15.86 -10.36
C ASP A 85 -10.54 15.91 -9.14
N THR A 86 -11.09 15.79 -7.92
CA THR A 86 -10.27 15.56 -6.72
C THR A 86 -9.86 14.10 -6.68
N LEU A 87 -8.57 13.84 -6.55
CA LEU A 87 -8.04 12.48 -6.49
C LEU A 87 -8.60 11.74 -5.27
N SER A 88 -9.01 10.48 -5.48
CA SER A 88 -9.33 9.59 -4.37
C SER A 88 -8.08 9.34 -3.51
N PRO A 89 -8.22 9.16 -2.19
CA PRO A 89 -7.09 9.15 -1.23
C PRO A 89 -5.96 8.18 -1.55
N THR A 90 -6.27 7.11 -2.26
CA THR A 90 -5.33 6.05 -2.62
C THR A 90 -4.85 6.13 -4.07
N TYR A 91 -5.31 7.10 -4.85
CA TYR A 91 -4.97 7.16 -6.29
C TYR A 91 -3.49 7.42 -6.56
N LEU A 92 -2.84 8.27 -5.76
CA LEU A 92 -1.41 8.58 -5.95
C LEU A 92 -0.51 7.34 -5.79
N HIS A 93 -0.97 6.30 -5.09
CA HIS A 93 -0.30 5.01 -5.06
C HIS A 93 -0.12 4.41 -6.47
N MET A 94 -0.98 4.75 -7.45
CA MET A 94 -0.85 4.28 -8.84
C MET A 94 0.41 4.82 -9.53
N LEU A 95 0.87 6.01 -9.12
CA LEU A 95 2.14 6.59 -9.59
C LEU A 95 3.33 6.08 -8.77
N VAL A 96 3.13 5.77 -7.50
CA VAL A 96 4.15 5.29 -6.56
C VAL A 96 4.51 3.82 -6.82
N MET A 97 3.53 2.96 -7.04
CA MET A 97 3.75 1.52 -7.14
C MET A 97 4.74 1.10 -8.24
N PRO A 98 4.74 1.69 -9.45
CA PRO A 98 5.76 1.40 -10.46
C PRO A 98 7.18 1.77 -10.01
N LEU A 99 7.34 2.86 -9.22
CA LEU A 99 8.64 3.25 -8.67
C LEU A 99 9.08 2.27 -7.57
N GLN A 100 8.15 1.83 -6.72
CA GLN A 100 8.41 0.77 -5.73
C GLN A 100 8.86 -0.53 -6.40
N MET A 101 8.19 -0.93 -7.49
CA MET A 101 8.61 -2.10 -8.27
C MET A 101 10.01 -1.91 -8.87
N ALA A 102 10.30 -0.72 -9.41
CA ALA A 102 11.62 -0.41 -9.96
C ALA A 102 12.72 -0.55 -8.90
N LEU A 103 12.49 -0.08 -7.66
CA LEU A 103 13.39 -0.28 -6.54
C LEU A 103 13.58 -1.76 -6.19
N MET A 104 12.50 -2.54 -6.14
CA MET A 104 12.53 -3.95 -5.75
C MET A 104 13.13 -4.89 -6.81
N ILE A 105 13.33 -4.43 -8.05
CA ILE A 105 14.03 -5.19 -9.09
C ILE A 105 15.48 -4.73 -9.31
N GLU A 106 15.97 -3.78 -8.49
CA GLU A 106 17.37 -3.34 -8.54
C GLU A 106 18.34 -4.44 -8.11
N ASP A 107 19.55 -4.38 -8.71
CA ASP A 107 20.64 -5.24 -8.26
C ASP A 107 21.00 -4.87 -6.80
N GLY A 108 21.15 -5.88 -5.96
CA GLY A 108 21.38 -5.68 -4.52
C GLY A 108 20.09 -5.72 -3.67
N PHE A 109 18.90 -5.69 -4.25
CA PHE A 109 17.69 -5.96 -3.48
C PHE A 109 17.67 -7.44 -3.03
N PRO A 110 17.59 -7.73 -1.70
CA PRO A 110 17.91 -9.06 -1.18
C PRO A 110 16.78 -10.08 -1.29
N PHE A 111 15.56 -9.67 -1.68
CA PHE A 111 14.40 -10.54 -1.65
C PHE A 111 13.83 -10.79 -3.06
N PRO A 112 13.28 -11.99 -3.33
CA PRO A 112 12.49 -12.20 -4.53
C PRO A 112 11.19 -11.39 -4.44
N LEU A 113 10.87 -10.64 -5.50
CA LEU A 113 9.65 -9.83 -5.58
C LEU A 113 8.39 -10.73 -5.46
N LEU A 114 8.40 -11.87 -6.13
CA LEU A 114 7.34 -12.87 -6.01
C LEU A 114 7.46 -13.60 -4.68
N GLY A 115 6.44 -13.49 -3.85
CA GLY A 115 6.41 -14.05 -2.48
C GLY A 115 6.52 -13.00 -1.38
N LEU A 116 6.73 -11.72 -1.73
CA LEU A 116 6.54 -10.63 -0.79
C LEU A 116 5.07 -10.49 -0.42
N VAL A 117 4.81 -10.23 0.85
CA VAL A 117 3.46 -10.02 1.38
C VAL A 117 3.34 -8.57 1.85
N HIS A 118 2.43 -7.82 1.28
CA HIS A 118 2.09 -6.47 1.74
C HIS A 118 1.34 -6.57 3.07
N ILE A 119 1.95 -6.15 4.18
CA ILE A 119 1.40 -6.35 5.54
C ILE A 119 0.86 -5.08 6.16
N ALA A 120 1.32 -3.91 5.75
CA ALA A 120 0.79 -2.62 6.21
C ALA A 120 1.02 -1.51 5.19
N ASN A 121 0.13 -0.53 5.20
CA ASN A 121 0.24 0.66 4.36
C ASN A 121 -0.35 1.86 5.09
N LYS A 122 0.45 2.90 5.25
CA LYS A 122 0.06 4.18 5.84
C LYS A 122 0.17 5.26 4.79
N ILE A 123 -0.91 6.01 4.60
CA ILE A 123 -0.97 7.19 3.74
C ILE A 123 -1.22 8.41 4.60
N THR A 124 -0.45 9.46 4.38
CA THR A 124 -0.68 10.79 4.92
C THR A 124 -1.04 11.71 3.77
N GLN A 125 -2.25 12.22 3.75
CA GLN A 125 -2.68 13.28 2.85
C GLN A 125 -2.60 14.60 3.60
N TYR A 126 -1.83 15.57 3.10
CA TYR A 126 -1.68 16.89 3.71
C TYR A 126 -2.71 17.89 3.17
N ARG A 127 -3.14 17.72 1.94
CA ARG A 127 -4.30 18.36 1.31
C ARG A 127 -4.87 17.52 0.16
N PRO A 128 -6.09 17.81 -0.28
CA PRO A 128 -6.62 17.24 -1.53
C PRO A 128 -5.75 17.65 -2.73
N VAL A 129 -5.60 16.74 -3.70
CA VAL A 129 -4.93 16.99 -4.98
C VAL A 129 -5.97 16.94 -6.08
N ASN A 130 -5.91 17.92 -7.01
CA ASN A 130 -6.81 17.97 -8.16
C ASN A 130 -6.15 17.34 -9.40
N ALA A 131 -6.93 16.71 -10.26
CA ALA A 131 -6.45 16.08 -11.49
C ALA A 131 -5.90 17.07 -12.55
N SER A 132 -6.02 18.38 -12.32
CA SER A 132 -5.36 19.41 -13.13
C SER A 132 -3.93 19.73 -12.68
N GLU A 133 -3.53 19.25 -11.48
CA GLU A 133 -2.21 19.49 -10.93
C GLU A 133 -1.19 18.48 -11.47
N THR A 134 0.05 18.93 -11.59
CA THR A 134 1.19 18.11 -11.97
C THR A 134 1.99 17.76 -10.73
N VAL A 135 2.37 16.51 -10.56
CA VAL A 135 3.01 16.01 -9.35
C VAL A 135 4.42 15.52 -9.60
N ASP A 136 5.27 15.72 -8.61
CA ASP A 136 6.59 15.11 -8.48
C ASP A 136 6.50 13.95 -7.48
N VAL A 137 6.98 12.77 -7.87
CA VAL A 137 6.95 11.57 -7.04
C VAL A 137 8.37 11.13 -6.74
N SER A 138 8.67 10.85 -5.47
CA SER A 138 9.92 10.23 -5.04
C SER A 138 9.64 8.94 -4.28
N CYS A 139 10.50 7.93 -4.46
CA CYS A 139 10.37 6.65 -3.76
C CYS A 139 11.74 6.12 -3.36
N ARG A 140 11.86 5.59 -2.13
CA ARG A 140 13.09 5.01 -1.59
C ARG A 140 12.79 3.87 -0.61
N PHE A 141 13.81 3.08 -0.32
CA PHE A 141 13.71 2.18 0.81
C PHE A 141 13.80 2.93 2.14
N GLY A 142 13.09 2.41 3.14
CA GLY A 142 13.23 2.79 4.54
C GLY A 142 14.00 1.71 5.30
N GLU A 143 13.46 1.29 6.44
CA GLU A 143 14.11 0.33 7.33
C GLU A 143 13.93 -1.12 6.87
N LEU A 144 14.95 -1.93 7.12
CA LEU A 144 14.89 -3.40 7.11
C LEU A 144 14.93 -3.90 8.55
N LYS A 145 13.93 -4.68 8.94
CA LYS A 145 13.78 -5.18 10.32
C LYS A 145 13.53 -6.69 10.35
N ALA A 146 13.96 -7.33 11.43
CA ALA A 146 13.53 -8.68 11.75
C ALA A 146 12.02 -8.71 12.05
N HIS A 147 11.36 -9.81 11.69
CA HIS A 147 9.96 -10.09 11.96
C HIS A 147 9.82 -11.55 12.38
N ASP A 148 8.86 -11.90 13.24
CA ASP A 148 8.65 -13.28 13.73
C ASP A 148 8.51 -14.33 12.62
N LYS A 149 8.07 -13.90 11.43
CA LYS A 149 7.86 -14.76 10.25
C LYS A 149 8.90 -14.55 9.14
N GLY A 150 10.00 -13.85 9.42
CA GLY A 150 11.05 -13.57 8.45
C GLY A 150 11.67 -12.19 8.59
N GLN A 151 11.67 -11.42 7.51
CA GLN A 151 12.19 -10.05 7.47
C GLN A 151 11.15 -9.12 6.86
N GLN A 152 10.99 -7.93 7.41
CA GLN A 152 10.15 -6.88 6.85
C GLN A 152 10.99 -5.68 6.45
N PHE A 153 10.56 -5.01 5.40
CA PHE A 153 11.15 -3.74 4.96
C PHE A 153 10.08 -2.73 4.61
N THR A 154 10.46 -1.47 4.68
CA THR A 154 9.59 -0.33 4.38
C THR A 154 9.99 0.29 3.04
N LEU A 155 9.02 0.68 2.25
CA LEU A 155 9.16 1.62 1.13
C LEU A 155 8.49 2.92 1.53
N LEU A 156 9.17 4.03 1.28
CA LEU A 156 8.72 5.38 1.57
C LEU A 156 8.52 6.10 0.25
N ALA A 157 7.39 6.78 0.11
CA ALA A 157 7.13 7.62 -1.05
C ALA A 157 6.59 8.98 -0.61
N GLU A 158 6.95 10.00 -1.37
CA GLU A 158 6.50 11.37 -1.20
C GLU A 158 6.01 11.92 -2.53
N VAL A 159 4.95 12.70 -2.49
CA VAL A 159 4.40 13.41 -3.65
C VAL A 159 4.38 14.89 -3.34
N HIS A 160 5.02 15.66 -4.22
CA HIS A 160 5.12 17.11 -4.12
C HIS A 160 4.43 17.78 -5.30
N ILE A 161 3.92 18.99 -5.07
CA ILE A 161 3.48 19.93 -6.10
C ILE A 161 4.28 21.21 -5.91
N GLY A 162 5.20 21.48 -6.84
CA GLY A 162 6.26 22.46 -6.60
C GLY A 162 7.10 22.05 -5.39
N ASN A 163 7.17 22.94 -4.38
CA ASN A 163 7.91 22.66 -3.14
C ASN A 163 7.01 22.14 -1.99
N GLU A 164 5.71 21.95 -2.23
CA GLU A 164 4.76 21.53 -1.21
C GLU A 164 4.64 20.00 -1.17
N LEU A 165 4.89 19.40 -0.01
CA LEU A 165 4.57 17.99 0.24
C LEU A 165 3.06 17.86 0.43
N VAL A 166 2.39 17.20 -0.52
CA VAL A 166 0.92 17.05 -0.51
C VAL A 166 0.46 15.67 -0.07
N TRP A 167 1.33 14.66 -0.21
CA TRP A 167 0.99 13.30 0.13
C TRP A 167 2.25 12.46 0.41
N ALA A 168 2.15 11.53 1.35
CA ALA A 168 3.23 10.59 1.67
C ALA A 168 2.68 9.19 1.93
N GLU A 169 3.50 8.17 1.66
CA GLU A 169 3.15 6.77 1.86
C GLU A 169 4.29 5.99 2.51
N GLU A 170 3.91 5.13 3.46
CA GLU A 170 4.75 4.07 4.02
C GLU A 170 4.13 2.72 3.67
N THR A 171 4.85 1.90 2.90
CA THR A 171 4.42 0.55 2.52
C THR A 171 5.33 -0.47 3.18
N ILE A 172 4.78 -1.43 3.92
CA ILE A 172 5.57 -2.46 4.60
C ILE A 172 5.32 -3.81 3.96
N TYR A 173 6.40 -4.42 3.48
CA TYR A 173 6.42 -5.78 2.94
C TYR A 173 7.10 -6.74 3.90
N LEU A 174 6.58 -7.96 3.96
CA LEU A 174 7.15 -9.10 4.66
C LEU A 174 7.67 -10.13 3.66
N PHE A 175 8.95 -10.46 3.75
CA PHE A 175 9.53 -11.64 3.15
C PHE A 175 9.48 -12.78 4.18
N ARG A 176 8.66 -13.80 3.93
CA ARG A 176 8.54 -14.96 4.81
C ARG A 176 9.74 -15.87 4.67
N GLN A 177 10.34 -16.22 5.79
CA GLN A 177 11.38 -17.27 5.88
C GLN A 177 10.80 -18.41 6.73
N ALA A 178 11.12 -19.65 6.35
CA ALA A 178 10.84 -20.78 7.21
C ALA A 178 11.72 -20.65 8.46
N THR A 179 11.18 -20.09 9.53
CA THR A 179 11.81 -20.16 10.85
C THR A 179 11.66 -21.60 11.33
N ALA A 180 12.73 -22.19 11.85
CA ALA A 180 12.67 -23.46 12.55
C ALA A 180 11.48 -23.44 13.51
N LYS A 181 10.64 -24.46 13.44
CA LYS A 181 9.36 -24.63 14.14
C LYS A 181 9.28 -23.86 15.45
N THR A 182 8.68 -22.69 15.45
CA THR A 182 8.07 -22.18 16.67
C THR A 182 6.85 -23.06 16.89
N SER A 183 6.88 -23.78 18.03
CA SER A 183 5.81 -24.62 18.55
C SER A 183 4.46 -23.95 18.30
N ASP A 184 3.54 -24.70 17.69
CA ASP A 184 2.12 -24.35 17.57
C ASP A 184 1.63 -23.81 18.91
N VAL A 185 1.45 -22.51 19.01
CA VAL A 185 0.64 -21.93 20.08
C VAL A 185 -0.77 -22.45 19.80
N LYS A 186 -1.17 -23.49 20.53
CA LYS A 186 -2.54 -23.96 20.56
C LYS A 186 -3.40 -22.73 20.85
N VAL A 187 -4.16 -22.30 19.87
CA VAL A 187 -5.21 -21.30 20.08
C VAL A 187 -6.18 -21.94 21.05
N ASP A 188 -6.22 -21.39 22.24
CA ASP A 188 -7.15 -21.77 23.30
C ASP A 188 -8.57 -21.61 22.74
N ASN A 189 -9.28 -22.72 22.57
CA ASN A 189 -10.61 -22.77 21.97
C ASN A 189 -11.73 -22.35 22.94
N ASP A 190 -11.36 -21.86 24.13
CA ASP A 190 -12.31 -21.46 25.18
C ASP A 190 -12.60 -19.95 25.15
N LYS A 191 -12.84 -19.39 23.96
CA LYS A 191 -13.43 -18.05 23.89
C LYS A 191 -14.95 -18.15 23.90
N PRO A 192 -15.62 -17.36 24.78
CA PRO A 192 -17.07 -17.30 24.81
C PRO A 192 -17.61 -17.05 23.40
N LYS A 193 -18.73 -17.71 23.03
CA LYS A 193 -19.40 -17.49 21.74
C LYS A 193 -19.57 -16.00 21.52
N ALA A 194 -18.68 -15.42 20.71
CA ALA A 194 -18.77 -14.03 20.34
C ALA A 194 -20.14 -13.82 19.67
N THR A 195 -20.89 -12.84 20.13
CA THR A 195 -22.06 -12.34 19.42
C THR A 195 -21.71 -12.11 17.96
N ALA A 196 -22.62 -12.48 17.05
CA ALA A 196 -22.38 -12.28 15.62
C ALA A 196 -21.93 -10.84 15.36
N PRO A 197 -20.85 -10.63 14.58
CA PRO A 197 -20.34 -9.30 14.36
C PRO A 197 -21.39 -8.43 13.66
N VAL A 198 -21.61 -7.22 14.17
CA VAL A 198 -22.49 -6.24 13.55
C VAL A 198 -21.68 -5.53 12.46
N PHE A 199 -22.23 -5.44 11.26
CA PHE A 199 -21.59 -4.81 10.10
C PHE A 199 -22.33 -3.55 9.68
N ASN A 200 -21.60 -2.51 9.32
CA ASN A 200 -22.14 -1.30 8.68
C ASN A 200 -22.51 -1.56 7.21
N ALA A 201 -21.77 -2.48 6.56
CA ALA A 201 -22.07 -2.93 5.20
C ALA A 201 -21.63 -4.39 4.99
N LEU A 202 -22.31 -5.09 4.10
CA LEU A 202 -21.96 -6.43 3.63
C LEU A 202 -21.57 -6.34 2.15
N TRP A 203 -20.41 -6.89 1.82
CA TRP A 203 -19.89 -6.84 0.45
C TRP A 203 -19.79 -8.24 -0.15
N SER A 204 -20.28 -8.37 -1.37
CA SER A 204 -20.03 -9.53 -2.22
C SER A 204 -18.89 -9.16 -3.20
N ILE A 205 -17.70 -9.67 -2.92
CA ILE A 205 -16.50 -9.40 -3.72
C ILE A 205 -16.45 -10.42 -4.87
N PRO A 206 -16.48 -9.97 -6.13
CA PRO A 206 -16.51 -10.86 -7.29
C PRO A 206 -15.16 -11.54 -7.54
N ALA A 207 -15.17 -12.65 -8.26
CA ALA A 207 -13.96 -13.45 -8.53
C ALA A 207 -12.95 -12.73 -9.43
N ASP A 208 -13.39 -11.75 -10.22
CA ASP A 208 -12.58 -11.01 -11.18
C ASP A 208 -11.99 -9.71 -10.64
N ILE A 209 -12.31 -9.33 -9.39
CA ILE A 209 -11.84 -8.05 -8.84
C ILE A 209 -10.31 -7.92 -8.85
N GLY A 210 -9.59 -9.04 -8.67
CA GLY A 210 -8.14 -9.05 -8.77
C GLY A 210 -7.65 -8.59 -10.14
N ARG A 211 -8.24 -9.13 -11.22
CA ARG A 211 -7.91 -8.73 -12.61
C ARG A 211 -8.33 -7.30 -12.93
N ARG A 212 -9.53 -6.90 -12.46
CA ARG A 212 -10.02 -5.51 -12.65
C ARG A 212 -9.11 -4.50 -11.97
N TYR A 213 -8.68 -4.78 -10.75
CA TYR A 213 -7.75 -3.90 -10.05
C TYR A 213 -6.35 -3.94 -10.67
N ALA A 214 -5.86 -5.10 -11.09
CA ALA A 214 -4.58 -5.21 -11.80
C ALA A 214 -4.53 -4.35 -13.07
N ALA A 215 -5.65 -4.26 -13.81
CA ALA A 215 -5.75 -3.45 -15.02
C ALA A 215 -5.57 -1.94 -14.76
N VAL A 216 -5.97 -1.44 -13.59
CA VAL A 216 -5.84 -0.02 -13.22
C VAL A 216 -4.64 0.26 -12.30
N SER A 217 -4.15 -0.72 -11.56
CA SER A 217 -3.00 -0.53 -10.67
C SER A 217 -1.67 -0.91 -11.31
N GLY A 218 -1.70 -1.74 -12.36
CA GLY A 218 -0.50 -2.36 -12.90
C GLY A 218 0.07 -3.48 -12.01
N ASP A 219 -0.52 -3.75 -10.84
CA ASP A 219 -0.11 -4.87 -9.99
C ASP A 219 -0.65 -6.19 -10.55
N SER A 220 0.11 -6.79 -11.45
CA SER A 220 -0.21 -8.07 -12.09
C SER A 220 0.42 -9.27 -11.37
N ASN A 221 0.61 -9.19 -10.04
CA ASN A 221 1.10 -10.33 -9.28
C ASN A 221 0.17 -11.54 -9.47
N PRO A 222 0.69 -12.70 -9.92
CA PRO A 222 -0.10 -13.88 -10.28
C PRO A 222 -1.06 -14.37 -9.21
N ILE A 223 -0.79 -14.08 -7.93
CA ILE A 223 -1.65 -14.49 -6.80
C ILE A 223 -3.04 -13.82 -6.83
N HIS A 224 -3.19 -12.72 -7.56
CA HIS A 224 -4.43 -11.95 -7.65
C HIS A 224 -5.25 -12.27 -8.91
N LEU A 225 -4.62 -12.86 -9.93
CA LEU A 225 -5.22 -12.94 -11.26
C LEU A 225 -6.10 -14.18 -11.45
N TYR A 226 -5.58 -15.37 -11.12
CA TYR A 226 -6.26 -16.63 -11.36
C TYR A 226 -6.03 -17.63 -10.21
N ASN A 227 -7.02 -18.50 -9.96
CA ASN A 227 -6.90 -19.52 -8.92
C ASN A 227 -5.72 -20.49 -9.18
N MET A 228 -5.46 -20.80 -10.44
CA MET A 228 -4.38 -21.71 -10.81
C MET A 228 -3.00 -21.11 -10.49
N THR A 229 -2.79 -19.84 -10.84
CA THR A 229 -1.54 -19.14 -10.53
C THR A 229 -1.37 -18.90 -9.04
N ALA A 230 -2.45 -18.56 -8.32
CA ALA A 230 -2.41 -18.38 -6.87
C ALA A 230 -1.99 -19.65 -6.12
N LYS A 231 -2.42 -20.84 -6.60
CA LYS A 231 -2.03 -22.14 -6.02
C LYS A 231 -0.52 -22.39 -6.08
N LEU A 232 0.17 -21.92 -7.12
CA LEU A 232 1.62 -22.05 -7.24
C LEU A 232 2.37 -21.29 -6.13
N PHE A 233 1.71 -20.28 -5.52
CA PHE A 233 2.25 -19.47 -4.42
C PHE A 233 1.61 -19.83 -3.06
N GLY A 234 0.96 -20.99 -2.95
CA GLY A 234 0.42 -21.51 -1.68
C GLY A 234 -0.94 -20.95 -1.27
N PHE A 235 -1.63 -20.23 -2.14
CA PHE A 235 -3.01 -19.78 -1.88
C PHE A 235 -4.02 -20.74 -2.53
N PRO A 236 -5.08 -21.16 -1.83
CA PRO A 236 -6.06 -22.09 -2.40
C PRO A 236 -6.87 -21.49 -3.56
N ARG A 237 -6.97 -20.15 -3.64
CA ARG A 237 -7.67 -19.39 -4.68
C ARG A 237 -6.97 -18.02 -4.85
N ALA A 238 -7.31 -17.32 -5.93
CA ALA A 238 -6.90 -15.92 -6.10
C ALA A 238 -7.34 -15.07 -4.91
N ILE A 239 -6.56 -14.05 -4.58
CA ILE A 239 -6.82 -13.15 -3.45
C ILE A 239 -7.00 -11.71 -3.93
N ALA A 240 -7.82 -10.94 -3.22
CA ALA A 240 -7.93 -9.50 -3.49
C ALA A 240 -6.62 -8.78 -3.13
N HIS A 241 -6.29 -7.71 -3.88
CA HIS A 241 -5.17 -6.83 -3.52
C HIS A 241 -5.46 -6.11 -2.19
N GLY A 242 -4.45 -5.97 -1.36
CA GLY A 242 -4.57 -5.21 -0.11
C GLY A 242 -4.97 -3.76 -0.37
N MET A 243 -4.31 -3.11 -1.34
CA MET A 243 -4.60 -1.71 -1.68
C MET A 243 -5.99 -1.52 -2.29
N TRP A 244 -6.53 -2.48 -3.06
CA TRP A 244 -7.94 -2.45 -3.44
C TRP A 244 -8.85 -2.47 -2.22
N SER A 245 -8.57 -3.36 -1.27
CA SER A 245 -9.38 -3.48 -0.05
C SER A 245 -9.33 -2.19 0.78
N LYS A 246 -8.15 -1.54 0.89
CA LYS A 246 -7.98 -0.24 1.53
C LYS A 246 -8.79 0.84 0.80
N ALA A 247 -8.65 0.93 -0.52
CA ALA A 247 -9.37 1.89 -1.35
C ALA A 247 -10.90 1.72 -1.21
N HIS A 248 -11.38 0.48 -1.27
CA HIS A 248 -12.81 0.19 -1.12
C HIS A 248 -13.35 0.50 0.30
N CYS A 249 -12.53 0.37 1.35
CA CYS A 249 -12.89 0.87 2.68
C CYS A 249 -13.01 2.39 2.69
N LEU A 250 -12.07 3.10 2.04
CA LEU A 250 -12.06 4.56 2.01
C LEU A 250 -13.18 5.15 1.17
N SER A 251 -13.67 4.45 0.14
CA SER A 251 -14.83 4.89 -0.62
C SER A 251 -16.10 4.99 0.25
N MET A 252 -16.19 4.23 1.34
CA MET A 252 -17.28 4.35 2.32
C MET A 252 -17.28 5.67 3.09
N TYR A 253 -16.17 6.43 3.03
CA TYR A 253 -16.02 7.74 3.70
C TYR A 253 -15.96 8.90 2.72
N GLU A 254 -16.24 8.67 1.45
CA GLU A 254 -16.26 9.72 0.43
C GLU A 254 -17.14 10.90 0.87
N GLY A 255 -16.67 12.13 0.68
CA GLY A 255 -17.33 13.35 1.12
C GLY A 255 -17.31 13.59 2.63
N ARG A 256 -16.69 12.69 3.43
CA ARG A 256 -16.61 12.80 4.90
C ARG A 256 -15.18 12.77 5.43
N LEU A 257 -14.20 12.54 4.58
CA LEU A 257 -12.79 12.61 4.97
C LEU A 257 -12.38 14.06 5.20
N PRO A 258 -11.55 14.34 6.23
CA PRO A 258 -10.91 15.65 6.35
C PRO A 258 -10.03 15.98 5.16
N ASN A 259 -9.73 17.25 4.93
CA ASN A 259 -8.78 17.64 3.88
C ASN A 259 -7.36 17.10 4.14
N ALA A 260 -6.95 17.11 5.41
CA ALA A 260 -5.68 16.54 5.86
C ALA A 260 -5.91 15.40 6.85
N PHE A 261 -5.33 14.23 6.59
CA PHE A 261 -5.52 13.04 7.43
C PHE A 261 -4.42 12.01 7.23
N VAL A 262 -4.32 11.10 8.19
CA VAL A 262 -3.57 9.86 8.08
C VAL A 262 -4.54 8.69 7.99
N VAL A 263 -4.34 7.77 7.04
CA VAL A 263 -4.99 6.46 7.05
C VAL A 263 -3.93 5.37 7.17
N ASP A 264 -3.97 4.63 8.28
CA ASP A 264 -3.08 3.52 8.58
C ASP A 264 -3.84 2.20 8.54
N VAL A 265 -3.34 1.24 7.75
CA VAL A 265 -4.00 -0.05 7.53
C VAL A 265 -3.02 -1.18 7.73
N GLN A 266 -3.46 -2.21 8.43
CA GLN A 266 -2.81 -3.50 8.55
C GLN A 266 -3.59 -4.57 7.81
N PHE A 267 -2.93 -5.25 6.89
CA PHE A 267 -3.49 -6.41 6.18
C PHE A 267 -3.26 -7.66 7.03
N LYS A 268 -4.33 -8.40 7.33
CA LYS A 268 -4.31 -9.58 8.22
C LYS A 268 -4.38 -10.87 7.42
N LEU A 269 -5.56 -11.39 7.17
CA LEU A 269 -5.76 -12.60 6.39
C LEU A 269 -6.12 -12.25 4.94
N PRO A 270 -5.64 -13.02 3.95
CA PRO A 270 -6.00 -12.79 2.55
C PRO A 270 -7.51 -12.94 2.34
N VAL A 271 -8.08 -12.09 1.51
CA VAL A 271 -9.47 -12.22 1.04
C VAL A 271 -9.47 -13.13 -0.17
N LEU A 272 -9.87 -14.40 0.04
CA LEU A 272 -9.94 -15.43 -1.01
C LEU A 272 -11.15 -15.20 -1.93
N LEU A 273 -10.93 -15.02 -3.21
CA LEU A 273 -11.96 -14.68 -4.20
C LEU A 273 -12.72 -15.89 -4.75
N PRO A 274 -14.04 -15.80 -5.01
CA PRO A 274 -14.93 -14.72 -4.57
C PRO A 274 -15.15 -14.76 -3.06
N ALA A 275 -15.58 -13.63 -2.46
CA ALA A 275 -15.75 -13.52 -1.02
C ALA A 275 -17.05 -12.81 -0.62
N LYS A 276 -17.53 -13.12 0.59
CA LYS A 276 -18.50 -12.30 1.33
C LYS A 276 -17.83 -11.80 2.58
N VAL A 277 -17.73 -10.50 2.73
CA VAL A 277 -17.08 -9.82 3.86
C VAL A 277 -17.98 -8.75 4.45
N GLY A 278 -17.79 -8.45 5.71
CA GLY A 278 -18.46 -7.36 6.39
C GLY A 278 -17.49 -6.22 6.66
N PHE A 279 -17.93 -5.01 6.41
CA PHE A 279 -17.26 -3.78 6.76
C PHE A 279 -17.79 -3.28 8.10
N GLN A 280 -16.88 -2.94 9.01
CA GLN A 280 -17.17 -2.31 10.28
C GLN A 280 -16.51 -0.94 10.34
N SER A 281 -17.20 0.02 10.94
CA SER A 281 -16.67 1.36 11.21
C SER A 281 -17.17 1.83 12.58
N SER A 282 -16.28 2.42 13.35
CA SER A 282 -16.60 3.03 14.63
C SER A 282 -15.85 4.34 14.77
N VAL A 283 -16.58 5.39 15.15
CA VAL A 283 -15.98 6.69 15.51
C VAL A 283 -15.46 6.57 16.94
N ASN A 284 -14.15 6.66 17.12
CA ASN A 284 -13.50 6.57 18.43
C ASN A 284 -13.42 7.94 19.11
N SER A 285 -13.24 9.01 18.30
CA SER A 285 -13.24 10.40 18.75
C SER A 285 -13.60 11.34 17.60
N LYS A 286 -13.69 12.66 17.87
CA LYS A 286 -13.94 13.67 16.81
C LYS A 286 -12.89 13.67 15.69
N VAL A 287 -11.69 13.13 15.96
CA VAL A 287 -10.55 13.15 15.03
C VAL A 287 -10.11 11.76 14.56
N GLU A 288 -10.70 10.69 15.11
CA GLU A 288 -10.26 9.33 14.85
C GLU A 288 -11.42 8.35 14.60
N THR A 289 -11.33 7.63 13.50
CA THR A 289 -12.28 6.58 13.10
C THR A 289 -11.52 5.28 12.89
N HIS A 290 -12.04 4.19 13.45
CA HIS A 290 -11.54 2.84 13.24
C HIS A 290 -12.41 2.14 12.23
N PHE A 291 -11.81 1.29 11.39
CA PHE A 291 -12.54 0.44 10.46
C PHE A 291 -11.88 -0.93 10.30
N ALA A 292 -12.67 -1.90 9.91
CA ALA A 292 -12.20 -3.25 9.67
C ALA A 292 -13.00 -3.94 8.56
N VAL A 293 -12.35 -4.91 7.91
CA VAL A 293 -13.01 -5.87 7.02
C VAL A 293 -12.85 -7.25 7.62
N LEU A 294 -13.97 -7.93 7.86
CA LEU A 294 -14.03 -9.25 8.45
C LEU A 294 -14.73 -10.22 7.50
N GLY A 295 -14.38 -11.49 7.56
CA GLY A 295 -15.15 -12.53 6.87
C GLY A 295 -16.59 -12.59 7.39
N ALA A 296 -17.59 -12.43 6.51
CA ALA A 296 -18.99 -12.28 6.89
C ALA A 296 -19.52 -13.44 7.75
N LYS A 297 -19.04 -14.67 7.50
CA LYS A 297 -19.42 -15.86 8.28
C LYS A 297 -18.41 -16.19 9.38
N SER A 298 -17.12 -15.99 9.11
CA SER A 298 -16.05 -16.45 10.00
C SER A 298 -15.68 -15.43 11.08
N GLY A 299 -16.05 -14.16 10.91
CA GLY A 299 -15.58 -13.06 11.75
C GLY A 299 -14.05 -12.81 11.71
N LYS A 300 -13.30 -13.60 10.92
CA LYS A 300 -11.83 -13.47 10.86
C LYS A 300 -11.43 -12.16 10.20
N PRO A 301 -10.42 -11.44 10.74
CA PRO A 301 -10.01 -10.15 10.20
C PRO A 301 -9.21 -10.29 8.91
N HIS A 302 -9.61 -9.54 7.89
CA HIS A 302 -8.87 -9.38 6.64
C HIS A 302 -8.05 -8.09 6.62
N LEU A 303 -8.61 -7.02 7.17
CA LEU A 303 -8.01 -5.70 7.24
C LEU A 303 -8.48 -5.00 8.51
N ALA A 304 -7.59 -4.24 9.14
CA ALA A 304 -7.93 -3.28 10.20
C ALA A 304 -7.22 -1.96 9.92
N GLY A 305 -7.91 -0.85 10.11
CA GLY A 305 -7.35 0.47 9.84
C GLY A 305 -7.92 1.57 10.71
N THR A 306 -7.23 2.70 10.69
CA THR A 306 -7.61 3.94 11.33
C THR A 306 -7.55 5.10 10.35
N ILE A 307 -8.45 6.05 10.49
CA ILE A 307 -8.40 7.36 9.83
C ILE A 307 -8.29 8.39 10.95
N LYS A 308 -7.30 9.26 10.88
CA LYS A 308 -7.05 10.31 11.85
C LYS A 308 -6.87 11.65 11.15
N ALA A 309 -7.68 12.65 11.50
CA ALA A 309 -7.49 14.03 11.06
C ALA A 309 -6.15 14.58 11.55
N LEU A 310 -5.47 15.39 10.73
CA LEU A 310 -4.22 16.11 11.05
C LEU A 310 -4.52 17.49 11.62
#